data_35723fcf1bc3ce84eb1c1ec9f452c440
#
_entry.id   35723fcf1bc3ce84eb1c1ec9f452c440
#
_cell.length_a   1.000
_cell.length_b   1.000
_cell.length_c   1.000
_cell.angle_alpha   90.00
_cell.angle_beta   90.00
_cell.angle_gamma   90.00
#
_symmetry.space_group_name_H-M   'P 1'
#
loop_
_entity.id
_entity.type
_entity.pdbx_description
1 polymer ?
#
loop_
_entity_poly.entity_id
_entity_poly.type
_entity_poly.pdbx_seq_one_letter_code
_entity_poly.pdbx_strand_id
1 'polypeptide(L)'
;MNKKTPPLIRLYGSLIYELFALVPLWMIAGFIFIFFFDGFFGVYQRLIFQIYLWLISGIYLTYCWTRSGQTLAMRAWKLKITSTRGLLTSPLAWRRYIFATFGTLLGGVSFLWALTNKKHFYLHDQILKIFFTDVRFYKSSSPQLKRK
;
A
#
# COMPACT_ATOMS: atom_id res chain seq x y z
N MET A 1 15.31 11.73 16.69
CA MET A 1 15.40 10.39 16.05
C MET A 1 15.56 10.57 14.55
N ASN A 2 16.77 10.34 14.04
CA ASN A 2 17.06 10.48 12.61
C ASN A 2 16.47 9.26 11.85
N LYS A 3 15.19 9.34 11.48
CA LYS A 3 14.58 8.36 10.58
C LYS A 3 15.12 8.64 9.18
N LYS A 4 16.15 7.88 8.76
CA LYS A 4 16.62 7.95 7.37
C LYS A 4 15.48 7.56 6.46
N THR A 5 14.99 8.52 5.69
CA THR A 5 13.99 8.28 4.64
C THR A 5 14.58 7.35 3.57
N PRO A 6 13.85 6.34 3.13
CA PRO A 6 14.35 5.45 2.08
C PRO A 6 14.54 6.23 0.77
N PRO A 7 15.51 5.86 -0.08
CA PRO A 7 15.71 6.50 -1.37
C PRO A 7 14.49 6.28 -2.27
N LEU A 8 14.18 7.27 -3.12
CA LEU A 8 13.03 7.27 -4.03
C LEU A 8 12.93 6.00 -4.88
N ILE A 9 14.07 5.51 -5.38
CA ILE A 9 14.11 4.32 -6.22
C ILE A 9 13.49 3.08 -5.53
N ARG A 10 13.63 2.96 -4.21
CA ARG A 10 13.03 1.86 -3.45
C ARG A 10 11.52 2.04 -3.28
N LEU A 11 11.07 3.28 -3.11
CA LEU A 11 9.64 3.60 -3.02
C LEU A 11 8.93 3.28 -4.34
N TYR A 12 9.46 3.78 -5.46
CA TYR A 12 8.87 3.52 -6.78
C TYR A 12 9.04 2.07 -7.21
N GLY A 13 10.19 1.45 -6.93
CA GLY A 13 10.40 0.02 -7.17
C GLY A 13 9.38 -0.84 -6.41
N SER A 14 9.08 -0.50 -5.16
CA SER A 14 8.06 -1.23 -4.39
C SER A 14 6.66 -1.03 -4.95
N LEU A 15 6.32 0.14 -5.50
CA LEU A 15 5.02 0.37 -6.16
C LEU A 15 4.86 -0.47 -7.43
N ILE A 16 5.88 -0.48 -8.29
CA ILE A 16 5.87 -1.29 -9.51
C ILE A 16 5.72 -2.77 -9.15
N TYR A 17 6.46 -3.23 -8.16
CA TYR A 17 6.38 -4.62 -7.69
C TYR A 17 5.02 -4.94 -7.06
N GLU A 18 4.37 -3.96 -6.42
CA GLU A 18 3.02 -4.09 -5.88
C GLU A 18 1.99 -4.31 -6.99
N LEU A 19 2.11 -3.58 -8.11
CA LEU A 19 1.26 -3.81 -9.29
C LEU A 19 1.41 -5.24 -9.81
N PHE A 20 2.63 -5.75 -9.92
CA PHE A 20 2.85 -7.15 -10.30
C PHE A 20 2.28 -8.15 -9.30
N ALA A 21 2.29 -7.85 -8.02
CA ALA A 21 1.71 -8.70 -7.00
C ALA A 21 0.16 -8.69 -7.03
N LEU A 22 -0.45 -7.57 -7.46
CA LEU A 22 -1.90 -7.44 -7.60
C LEU A 22 -2.44 -8.17 -8.84
N VAL A 23 -1.65 -8.33 -9.91
CA VAL A 23 -2.09 -9.00 -11.15
C VAL A 23 -2.63 -10.41 -10.88
N PRO A 24 -1.90 -11.36 -10.25
CA PRO A 24 -2.43 -12.69 -9.98
C PRO A 24 -3.63 -12.65 -9.03
N LEU A 25 -3.68 -11.72 -8.08
CA LEU A 25 -4.84 -11.53 -7.22
C LEU A 25 -6.08 -11.15 -8.05
N TRP A 26 -5.94 -10.22 -8.99
CA TRP A 26 -7.02 -9.81 -9.90
C TRP A 26 -7.43 -10.91 -10.86
N MET A 27 -6.48 -11.73 -11.34
CA MET A 27 -6.81 -12.88 -12.18
C MET A 27 -7.67 -13.90 -11.43
N ILE A 28 -7.30 -14.25 -10.20
CA ILE A 28 -8.08 -15.19 -9.37
C ILE A 28 -9.45 -14.59 -9.05
N ALA A 29 -9.50 -13.35 -8.61
CA ALA A 29 -10.73 -12.64 -8.29
C ALA A 29 -11.65 -12.51 -9.53
N GLY A 30 -11.08 -12.18 -10.68
CA GLY A 30 -11.79 -12.10 -11.94
C GLY A 30 -12.36 -13.44 -12.38
N PHE A 31 -11.59 -14.51 -12.25
CA PHE A 31 -12.06 -15.85 -12.56
C PHE A 31 -13.25 -16.25 -11.68
N ILE A 32 -13.17 -16.00 -10.37
CA ILE A 32 -14.27 -16.24 -9.43
C ILE A 32 -15.51 -15.43 -9.82
N PHE A 33 -15.34 -14.15 -10.15
CA PHE A 33 -16.46 -13.29 -10.54
C PHE A 33 -17.15 -13.80 -11.81
N ILE A 34 -16.38 -14.13 -12.85
CA ILE A 34 -16.93 -14.65 -14.12
C ILE A 34 -17.65 -15.98 -13.89
N PHE A 35 -17.12 -16.85 -13.06
CA PHE A 35 -17.73 -18.14 -12.74
C PHE A 35 -19.12 -18.01 -12.09
N PHE A 36 -19.31 -17.00 -11.22
CA PHE A 36 -20.59 -16.79 -10.51
C PHE A 36 -21.59 -15.91 -11.28
N PHE A 37 -21.14 -15.08 -12.20
CA PHE A 37 -21.98 -14.06 -12.86
C PHE A 37 -22.10 -14.24 -14.38
N ASP A 38 -21.77 -15.42 -14.93
CA ASP A 38 -21.91 -15.78 -16.38
C ASP A 38 -21.38 -14.75 -17.39
N GLY A 39 -20.34 -14.00 -17.00
CA GLY A 39 -19.64 -13.11 -17.91
C GLY A 39 -20.09 -11.63 -17.90
N PHE A 40 -19.46 -10.82 -18.77
CA PHE A 40 -19.65 -9.39 -18.85
C PHE A 40 -20.60 -8.99 -19.98
N PHE A 41 -21.84 -8.70 -19.69
CA PHE A 41 -22.79 -8.32 -20.75
C PHE A 41 -23.34 -6.89 -20.64
N GLY A 42 -23.03 -6.09 -19.59
CA GLY A 42 -23.56 -4.76 -19.44
C GLY A 42 -22.63 -3.77 -18.71
N VAL A 43 -22.95 -2.47 -18.83
CA VAL A 43 -22.22 -1.38 -18.18
C VAL A 43 -22.27 -1.53 -16.65
N TYR A 44 -23.41 -1.91 -16.11
CA TYR A 44 -23.59 -2.11 -14.65
C TYR A 44 -22.70 -3.23 -14.11
N GLN A 45 -22.58 -4.34 -14.84
CA GLN A 45 -21.74 -5.47 -14.43
C GLN A 45 -20.26 -5.09 -14.44
N ARG A 46 -19.82 -4.26 -15.40
CA ARG A 46 -18.46 -3.72 -15.41
C ARG A 46 -18.17 -2.85 -14.19
N LEU A 47 -19.10 -1.99 -13.81
CA LEU A 47 -18.96 -1.15 -12.60
C LEU A 47 -18.88 -2.00 -11.33
N ILE A 48 -19.77 -2.99 -11.20
CA ILE A 48 -19.76 -3.92 -10.06
C ILE A 48 -18.43 -4.67 -10.00
N PHE A 49 -17.91 -5.15 -11.13
CA PHE A 49 -16.62 -5.81 -11.20
C PHE A 49 -15.45 -4.91 -10.80
N GLN A 50 -15.43 -3.65 -11.25
CA GLN A 50 -14.41 -2.68 -10.85
C GLN A 50 -14.43 -2.42 -9.35
N ILE A 51 -15.62 -2.23 -8.77
CA ILE A 51 -15.79 -2.05 -7.32
C ILE A 51 -15.34 -3.30 -6.57
N TYR A 52 -15.67 -4.49 -7.07
CA TYR A 52 -15.26 -5.76 -6.50
C TYR A 52 -13.72 -5.91 -6.47
N LEU A 53 -13.04 -5.65 -7.60
CA LEU A 53 -11.57 -5.69 -7.67
C LEU A 53 -10.94 -4.63 -6.77
N TRP A 54 -11.53 -3.43 -6.69
CA TRP A 54 -11.07 -2.38 -5.80
C TRP A 54 -11.19 -2.80 -4.33
N LEU A 55 -12.30 -3.40 -3.92
CA LEU A 55 -12.48 -3.90 -2.56
C LEU A 55 -11.49 -5.00 -2.21
N ILE A 56 -11.27 -5.98 -3.09
CA ILE A 56 -10.30 -7.06 -2.87
C ILE A 56 -8.89 -6.51 -2.71
N SER A 57 -8.48 -5.57 -3.56
CA SER A 57 -7.19 -4.90 -3.45
C SER A 57 -7.06 -4.15 -2.12
N GLY A 58 -8.12 -3.44 -1.71
CA GLY A 58 -8.18 -2.75 -0.42
C GLY A 58 -8.05 -3.69 0.77
N ILE A 59 -8.76 -4.80 0.77
CA ILE A 59 -8.69 -5.82 1.83
C ILE A 59 -7.27 -6.40 1.91
N TYR A 60 -6.68 -6.78 0.77
CA TYR A 60 -5.32 -7.29 0.72
C TYR A 60 -4.29 -6.30 1.28
N LEU A 61 -4.31 -5.06 0.79
CA LEU A 61 -3.35 -4.04 1.20
C LEU A 61 -3.52 -3.66 2.67
N THR A 62 -4.75 -3.44 3.13
CA THR A 62 -5.02 -3.07 4.53
C THR A 62 -4.66 -4.19 5.48
N TYR A 63 -4.94 -5.44 5.12
CA TYR A 63 -4.52 -6.61 5.88
C TYR A 63 -2.99 -6.68 6.03
N CYS A 64 -2.25 -6.50 4.94
CA CYS A 64 -0.80 -6.51 4.96
C CYS A 64 -0.23 -5.37 5.83
N TRP A 65 -0.78 -4.16 5.73
CA TRP A 65 -0.30 -3.01 6.49
C TRP A 65 -0.61 -3.10 7.98
N THR A 66 -1.77 -3.66 8.36
CA THR A 66 -2.15 -3.80 9.78
C THR A 66 -1.41 -4.94 10.46
N ARG A 67 -1.19 -6.06 9.75
CA ARG A 67 -0.60 -7.27 10.33
C ARG A 67 0.93 -7.18 10.44
N SER A 68 1.60 -6.76 9.39
CA SER A 68 3.08 -6.76 9.31
C SER A 68 3.68 -5.37 9.08
N GLY A 69 2.89 -4.38 8.68
CA GLY A 69 3.36 -3.09 8.20
C GLY A 69 4.08 -3.16 6.86
N GLN A 70 3.95 -4.29 6.14
CA GLN A 70 4.64 -4.54 4.87
C GLN A 70 3.74 -5.35 3.95
N THR A 71 3.69 -4.96 2.66
CA THR A 71 3.21 -5.82 1.59
C THR A 71 4.31 -6.76 1.10
N LEU A 72 3.96 -7.71 0.24
CA LEU A 72 4.96 -8.58 -0.41
C LEU A 72 6.02 -7.76 -1.16
N ALA A 73 5.59 -6.73 -1.88
CA ALA A 73 6.46 -5.82 -2.58
C ALA A 73 7.38 -5.06 -1.63
N MET A 74 6.84 -4.46 -0.57
CA MET A 74 7.61 -3.74 0.44
C MET A 74 8.62 -4.64 1.16
N ARG A 75 8.29 -5.92 1.36
CA ARG A 75 9.20 -6.89 1.96
C ARG A 75 10.41 -7.14 1.07
N ALA A 76 10.22 -7.27 -0.25
CA ALA A 76 11.31 -7.42 -1.22
C ALA A 76 12.27 -6.21 -1.19
N TRP A 77 11.73 -5.00 -1.05
CA TRP A 77 12.50 -3.75 -1.01
C TRP A 77 12.94 -3.33 0.41
N LYS A 78 12.70 -4.18 1.43
CA LYS A 78 13.03 -3.91 2.85
C LYS A 78 12.42 -2.61 3.39
N LEU A 79 11.23 -2.27 2.92
CA LEU A 79 10.45 -1.12 3.38
C LEU A 79 9.42 -1.55 4.41
N LYS A 80 9.16 -0.71 5.40
CA LYS A 80 8.11 -0.91 6.40
C LYS A 80 7.34 0.39 6.61
N ILE A 81 6.02 0.26 6.74
CA ILE A 81 5.16 1.38 7.09
C ILE A 81 4.92 1.35 8.59
N THR A 82 5.13 2.51 9.20
CA THR A 82 4.86 2.71 10.62
C THR A 82 4.14 4.03 10.82
N SER A 83 3.23 4.06 11.79
CA SER A 83 2.62 5.29 12.30
C SER A 83 3.41 5.80 13.50
N THR A 84 3.08 6.99 13.99
CA THR A 84 3.60 7.55 15.25
C THR A 84 3.31 6.66 16.45
N ARG A 85 2.26 5.84 16.39
CA ARG A 85 1.83 4.90 17.44
C ARG A 85 2.27 3.45 17.22
N GLY A 86 3.10 3.16 16.23
CA GLY A 86 3.54 1.79 15.88
C GLY A 86 2.96 1.27 14.56
N LEU A 87 2.40 0.04 14.54
CA LEU A 87 1.74 -0.50 13.36
C LEU A 87 0.43 0.25 13.06
N LEU A 88 0.02 0.24 11.78
CA LEU A 88 -1.22 0.89 11.36
C LEU A 88 -2.42 0.15 11.97
N THR A 89 -3.38 0.94 12.49
CA THR A 89 -4.71 0.42 12.84
C THR A 89 -5.56 0.25 11.58
N SER A 90 -6.53 -0.68 11.61
CA SER A 90 -7.42 -0.96 10.47
C SER A 90 -8.07 0.30 9.86
N PRO A 91 -8.70 1.20 10.64
CA PRO A 91 -9.33 2.39 10.07
C PRO A 91 -8.31 3.34 9.43
N LEU A 92 -7.10 3.45 9.98
CA LEU A 92 -6.05 4.28 9.39
C LEU A 92 -5.54 3.69 8.06
N ALA A 93 -5.44 2.36 7.97
CA ALA A 93 -5.05 1.67 6.75
C ALA A 93 -6.10 1.85 5.63
N TRP A 94 -7.39 1.75 5.95
CA TRP A 94 -8.48 2.02 5.00
C TRP A 94 -8.48 3.48 4.52
N ARG A 95 -8.37 4.43 5.42
CA ARG A 95 -8.25 5.86 5.04
C ARG A 95 -7.06 6.09 4.11
N ARG A 96 -5.92 5.48 4.40
CA ARG A 96 -4.74 5.53 3.52
C ARG A 96 -5.03 4.98 2.13
N TYR A 97 -5.70 3.82 2.04
CA TYR A 97 -6.06 3.20 0.77
C TYR A 97 -7.00 4.10 -0.06
N ILE A 98 -8.02 4.66 0.57
CA ILE A 98 -8.96 5.59 -0.08
C ILE A 98 -8.23 6.83 -0.59
N PHE A 99 -7.41 7.49 0.23
CA PHE A 99 -6.63 8.65 -0.21
C PHE A 99 -5.61 8.32 -1.31
N ALA A 100 -4.99 7.15 -1.26
CA ALA A 100 -4.11 6.68 -2.32
C ALA A 100 -4.86 6.48 -3.64
N THR A 101 -6.07 5.89 -3.60
CA THR A 101 -6.95 5.71 -4.76
C THR A 101 -7.33 7.05 -5.39
N PHE A 102 -7.79 8.02 -4.58
CA PHE A 102 -8.09 9.36 -5.08
C PHE A 102 -6.85 10.06 -5.65
N GLY A 103 -5.70 9.95 -4.98
CA GLY A 103 -4.45 10.50 -5.49
C GLY A 103 -3.98 9.89 -6.81
N THR A 104 -4.30 8.63 -7.05
CA THR A 104 -4.02 7.94 -8.32
C THR A 104 -5.00 8.37 -9.41
N LEU A 105 -6.30 8.49 -9.09
CA LEU A 105 -7.35 8.97 -10.00
C LEU A 105 -7.10 10.41 -10.48
N LEU A 106 -6.56 11.27 -9.62
CA LEU A 106 -6.16 12.64 -9.96
C LEU A 106 -4.83 12.70 -10.75
N GLY A 107 -4.55 11.69 -11.59
CA GLY A 107 -3.36 11.65 -12.43
C GLY A 107 -2.05 11.34 -11.70
N GLY A 108 -2.14 10.66 -10.58
CA GLY A 108 -0.95 10.29 -9.80
C GLY A 108 -0.29 11.46 -9.05
N VAL A 109 -1.01 12.58 -8.85
CA VAL A 109 -0.49 13.78 -8.17
C VAL A 109 0.15 13.44 -6.81
N SER A 110 -0.43 12.48 -6.09
CA SER A 110 0.12 12.03 -4.81
C SER A 110 1.52 11.39 -4.94
N PHE A 111 1.80 10.74 -6.07
CA PHE A 111 3.10 10.13 -6.36
C PHE A 111 4.09 11.16 -6.91
N LEU A 112 3.63 12.06 -7.78
CA LEU A 112 4.44 13.17 -8.31
C LEU A 112 4.90 14.11 -7.19
N TRP A 113 4.07 14.32 -6.17
CA TRP A 113 4.43 15.09 -4.98
C TRP A 113 5.66 14.52 -4.26
N ALA A 114 5.81 13.19 -4.21
CA ALA A 114 6.98 12.56 -3.60
C ALA A 114 8.29 12.85 -4.36
N LEU A 115 8.23 13.14 -5.68
CA LEU A 115 9.38 13.56 -6.48
C LEU A 115 9.83 14.98 -6.13
N THR A 116 8.87 15.88 -5.90
CA THR A 116 9.15 17.31 -5.62
C THR A 116 9.50 17.55 -4.16
N ASN A 117 9.04 16.69 -3.25
CA ASN A 117 9.23 16.88 -1.82
C ASN A 117 10.59 16.34 -1.35
N LYS A 118 11.42 17.21 -0.72
CA LYS A 118 12.73 16.85 -0.13
C LYS A 118 12.69 15.71 0.89
N LYS A 119 11.51 15.41 1.48
CA LYS A 119 11.31 14.32 2.44
C LYS A 119 10.87 13.00 1.80
N HIS A 120 10.63 12.96 0.49
CA HIS A 120 10.23 11.77 -0.28
C HIS A 120 9.02 11.01 0.29
N PHE A 121 8.03 11.74 0.85
CA PHE A 121 6.77 11.15 1.30
C PHE A 121 5.66 11.40 0.28
N TYR A 122 4.78 10.43 0.12
CA TYR A 122 3.55 10.63 -0.63
C TYR A 122 2.65 11.63 0.11
N LEU A 123 1.88 12.42 -0.64
CA LEU A 123 1.00 13.45 -0.08
C LEU A 123 0.04 12.88 0.97
N HIS A 124 -0.58 11.75 0.68
CA HIS A 124 -1.53 11.09 1.58
C HIS A 124 -0.86 10.55 2.86
N ASP A 125 0.38 10.06 2.77
CA ASP A 125 1.12 9.57 3.93
C ASP A 125 1.56 10.71 4.85
N GLN A 126 1.86 11.88 4.28
CA GLN A 126 2.19 13.09 5.05
C GLN A 126 0.97 13.59 5.84
N ILE A 127 -0.22 13.61 5.21
CA ILE A 127 -1.48 14.01 5.86
C ILE A 127 -1.82 13.06 7.02
N LEU A 128 -1.63 11.76 6.83
CA LEU A 128 -1.95 10.73 7.83
C LEU A 128 -0.84 10.49 8.87
N LYS A 129 0.27 11.26 8.81
CA LYS A 129 1.45 11.09 9.68
C LYS A 129 2.00 9.65 9.67
N ILE A 130 2.04 9.04 8.49
CA ILE A 130 2.57 7.72 8.24
C ILE A 130 3.99 7.87 7.69
N PHE A 131 4.91 6.99 8.10
CA PHE A 131 6.31 7.05 7.74
C PHE A 131 6.78 5.74 7.12
N PHE A 132 7.53 5.85 6.02
CA PHE A 132 8.30 4.72 5.50
C PHE A 132 9.63 4.62 6.25
N THR A 133 9.94 3.43 6.73
CA THR A 133 11.19 3.14 7.44
C THR A 133 11.87 1.94 6.79
N ASP A 134 13.19 2.00 6.62
CA ASP A 134 13.98 0.82 6.23
C ASP A 134 14.00 -0.17 7.40
N VAL A 135 13.67 -1.43 7.13
CA VAL A 135 13.61 -2.51 8.13
C VAL A 135 14.92 -2.67 8.91
N ARG A 136 16.05 -2.39 8.27
CA ARG A 136 17.39 -2.47 8.90
C ARG A 136 17.53 -1.52 10.08
N PHE A 137 16.97 -0.32 9.97
CA PHE A 137 17.00 0.68 11.03
C PHE A 137 15.88 0.47 12.08
N TYR A 138 14.75 -0.11 11.68
CA TYR A 138 13.67 -0.43 12.60
C TYR A 138 14.10 -1.49 13.63
N LYS A 139 14.83 -2.53 13.21
CA LYS A 139 15.35 -3.59 14.09
C LYS A 139 16.38 -3.06 15.09
N SER A 140 17.15 -2.04 14.72
CA SER A 140 18.13 -1.39 15.60
C SER A 140 17.51 -0.48 16.66
N SER A 141 16.29 0.04 16.42
CA SER A 141 15.65 1.03 17.28
C SER A 141 14.61 0.47 18.24
N SER A 142 14.31 -0.83 18.18
CA SER A 142 13.35 -1.48 19.08
C SER A 142 14.10 -2.08 20.29
N PRO A 143 13.94 -1.52 21.50
CA PRO A 143 14.65 -2.00 22.72
C PRO A 143 14.21 -3.40 23.18
N GLN A 144 13.08 -3.89 22.67
CA GLN A 144 12.45 -5.14 23.11
C GLN A 144 13.09 -6.43 22.61
N LEU A 145 14.02 -6.38 21.66
CA LEU A 145 14.64 -7.57 21.05
C LEU A 145 16.10 -7.82 21.51
N LYS A 146 16.60 -7.07 22.50
CA LYS A 146 17.93 -7.31 23.11
C LYS A 146 17.90 -8.25 24.31
N ARG A 147 16.74 -8.87 24.62
CA ARG A 147 16.65 -9.90 25.66
C ARG A 147 16.17 -11.20 25.01
N LYS A 148 17.08 -11.92 24.43
CA LYS A 148 17.18 -13.40 24.46
C LYS A 148 18.53 -13.79 23.86
#